data_1c0e453cb09228607100d724c146a87d
#
_entry.id   1c0e453cb09228607100d724c146a87d
#
_cell.length_a   1.000
_cell.length_b   1.000
_cell.length_c   1.000
_cell.angle_alpha   90.00
_cell.angle_beta   90.00
_cell.angle_gamma   90.00
#
_symmetry.space_group_name_H-M   'P 1'
#
loop_
_entity.id
_entity.type
_entity.pdbx_description
1 polymer ?
#
loop_
_entity_poly.entity_id
_entity_poly.type
_entity_poly.pdbx_seq_one_letter_code
_entity_poly.pdbx_strand_id
1 'polypeptide(L)'
;MRALLITGGHVDIQWAQGFVKLHKYDLVIAVDGGLSAANLLNIYPNVIIGDFDTVGQDLLDSYAKAKIIRLKPEKDDTDTQYAVKWLIDNKATDIDIIGAIGSRMDHTLANIYMLQLACDHKVNATIYDKCNKMYIIEGKTTLKRDDTYGKYISFMQLTPVVKNVTFTGFKYNVSHYDFCMSGDYRTGSSNEFADAEATVDIGQGRFVVIEVSGD
;
A
#
# COMPACT_ATOMS: atom_id res chain seq x y z
N MET A 1 -3.75 -7.49 -14.62
CA MET A 1 -4.92 -6.63 -14.28
C MET A 1 -4.49 -5.67 -13.18
N ARG A 2 -4.66 -4.36 -13.40
CA ARG A 2 -4.39 -3.33 -12.39
C ARG A 2 -5.66 -2.95 -11.64
N ALA A 3 -5.64 -3.01 -10.33
CA ALA A 3 -6.78 -2.74 -9.48
C ALA A 3 -6.57 -1.52 -8.58
N LEU A 4 -7.64 -0.76 -8.33
CA LEU A 4 -7.71 0.24 -7.27
C LEU A 4 -8.52 -0.35 -6.10
N LEU A 5 -7.94 -0.36 -4.92
CA LEU A 5 -8.58 -0.76 -3.68
C LEU A 5 -8.78 0.49 -2.80
N ILE A 6 -10.03 0.82 -2.50
CA ILE A 6 -10.40 1.96 -1.65
C ILE A 6 -10.87 1.41 -0.32
N THR A 7 -10.11 1.65 0.77
CA THR A 7 -10.41 1.16 2.10
C THR A 7 -10.94 2.25 3.01
N GLY A 8 -11.43 1.89 4.21
CA GLY A 8 -12.19 2.78 5.10
C GLY A 8 -11.38 3.77 5.95
N GLY A 9 -10.07 3.91 5.72
CA GLY A 9 -9.25 4.90 6.41
C GLY A 9 -9.41 6.31 5.85
N HIS A 10 -8.47 7.20 6.18
CA HIS A 10 -8.54 8.59 5.72
C HIS A 10 -8.18 8.70 4.23
N VAL A 11 -8.99 9.43 3.46
CA VAL A 11 -8.72 9.78 2.06
C VAL A 11 -8.84 11.29 1.89
N ASP A 12 -7.73 11.97 1.56
CA ASP A 12 -7.78 13.36 1.08
C ASP A 12 -8.41 13.35 -0.31
N ILE A 13 -9.66 13.80 -0.40
CA ILE A 13 -10.46 13.70 -1.64
C ILE A 13 -9.85 14.55 -2.77
N GLN A 14 -9.31 15.72 -2.48
CA GLN A 14 -8.72 16.59 -3.49
C GLN A 14 -7.47 15.94 -4.12
N TRP A 15 -6.60 15.40 -3.30
CA TRP A 15 -5.44 14.65 -3.75
C TRP A 15 -5.85 13.39 -4.53
N ALA A 16 -6.77 12.59 -3.97
CA ALA A 16 -7.20 11.33 -4.58
C ALA A 16 -7.87 11.53 -5.95
N GLN A 17 -8.62 12.61 -6.15
CA GLN A 17 -9.18 12.96 -7.46
C GLN A 17 -8.09 13.16 -8.52
N GLY A 18 -6.99 13.82 -8.15
CA GLY A 18 -5.82 13.99 -9.02
C GLY A 18 -5.14 12.65 -9.29
N PHE A 19 -4.88 11.89 -8.23
CA PHE A 19 -4.20 10.60 -8.30
C PHE A 19 -4.93 9.59 -9.20
N VAL A 20 -6.22 9.39 -9.00
CA VAL A 20 -7.00 8.42 -9.77
C VAL A 20 -7.10 8.79 -11.25
N LYS A 21 -7.12 10.07 -11.61
CA LYS A 21 -7.14 10.53 -13.01
C LYS A 21 -5.85 10.21 -13.78
N LEU A 22 -4.74 10.10 -13.07
CA LEU A 22 -3.42 9.79 -13.67
C LEU A 22 -3.24 8.30 -14.00
N HIS A 23 -4.12 7.45 -13.46
CA HIS A 23 -4.00 5.99 -13.58
C HIS A 23 -5.24 5.40 -14.25
N LYS A 24 -5.02 4.31 -15.01
CA LYS A 24 -6.13 3.51 -15.55
C LYS A 24 -6.22 2.22 -14.76
N TYR A 25 -7.42 1.91 -14.30
CA TYR A 25 -7.71 0.69 -13.54
C TYR A 25 -8.66 -0.20 -14.33
N ASP A 26 -8.35 -1.49 -14.35
CA ASP A 26 -9.22 -2.52 -14.92
C ASP A 26 -10.35 -2.87 -13.96
N LEU A 27 -10.11 -2.67 -12.66
CA LEU A 27 -11.03 -3.04 -11.59
C LEU A 27 -10.92 -2.04 -10.42
N VAL A 28 -12.06 -1.63 -9.87
CA VAL A 28 -12.14 -0.82 -8.66
C VAL A 28 -12.93 -1.56 -7.60
N ILE A 29 -12.36 -1.69 -6.40
CA ILE A 29 -13.00 -2.29 -5.24
C ILE A 29 -13.11 -1.24 -4.14
N ALA A 30 -14.29 -1.15 -3.52
CA ALA A 30 -14.50 -0.39 -2.29
C ALA A 30 -14.74 -1.36 -1.12
N VAL A 31 -14.08 -1.10 0.01
CA VAL A 31 -14.16 -1.91 1.23
C VAL A 31 -14.76 -1.07 2.34
N ASP A 32 -15.91 -1.49 2.87
CA ASP A 32 -16.64 -0.83 3.96
C ASP A 32 -16.73 0.69 3.79
N GLY A 33 -16.21 1.47 4.76
CA GLY A 33 -16.17 2.93 4.71
C GLY A 33 -15.50 3.52 3.46
N GLY A 34 -14.70 2.72 2.72
CA GLY A 34 -14.13 3.10 1.43
C GLY A 34 -15.19 3.39 0.37
N LEU A 35 -16.42 2.86 0.52
CA LEU A 35 -17.54 3.20 -0.36
C LEU A 35 -17.91 4.69 -0.27
N SER A 36 -17.85 5.27 0.93
CA SER A 36 -18.08 6.71 1.11
C SER A 36 -17.03 7.54 0.39
N ALA A 37 -15.75 7.13 0.44
CA ALA A 37 -14.69 7.81 -0.31
C ALA A 37 -14.88 7.64 -1.82
N ALA A 38 -15.25 6.45 -2.32
CA ALA A 38 -15.57 6.23 -3.72
C ALA A 38 -16.71 7.14 -4.20
N ASN A 39 -17.75 7.30 -3.38
CA ASN A 39 -18.88 8.21 -3.67
C ASN A 39 -18.42 9.67 -3.79
N LEU A 40 -17.62 10.17 -2.84
CA LEU A 40 -17.07 11.53 -2.88
C LEU A 40 -16.14 11.77 -4.08
N LEU A 41 -15.46 10.72 -4.54
CA LEU A 41 -14.59 10.75 -5.72
C LEU A 41 -15.36 10.63 -7.04
N ASN A 42 -16.68 10.38 -7.01
CA ASN A 42 -17.52 10.03 -8.16
C ASN A 42 -17.01 8.79 -8.90
N ILE A 43 -16.49 7.81 -8.17
CA ILE A 43 -16.03 6.53 -8.70
C ILE A 43 -17.13 5.48 -8.47
N TYR A 44 -17.47 4.73 -9.52
CA TYR A 44 -18.39 3.60 -9.41
C TYR A 44 -17.55 2.31 -9.25
N PRO A 45 -17.49 1.69 -8.04
CA PRO A 45 -16.74 0.46 -7.87
C PRO A 45 -17.39 -0.71 -8.62
N ASN A 46 -16.55 -1.61 -9.14
CA ASN A 46 -17.01 -2.85 -9.74
C ASN A 46 -17.45 -3.88 -8.68
N VAL A 47 -16.76 -3.85 -7.53
CA VAL A 47 -16.99 -4.76 -6.40
C VAL A 47 -17.01 -3.95 -5.11
N ILE A 48 -17.94 -4.28 -4.22
CA ILE A 48 -18.05 -3.70 -2.88
C ILE A 48 -17.97 -4.86 -1.89
N ILE A 49 -17.07 -4.76 -0.91
CA ILE A 49 -16.78 -5.84 0.06
C ILE A 49 -16.91 -5.28 1.47
N GLY A 50 -17.61 -5.96 2.36
CA GLY A 50 -17.69 -5.59 3.76
C GLY A 50 -18.85 -6.23 4.49
N ASP A 51 -18.96 -5.98 5.79
CA ASP A 51 -20.16 -6.32 6.61
C ASP A 51 -21.19 -5.19 6.58
N PHE A 52 -20.75 -3.97 6.18
CA PHE A 52 -21.56 -2.76 5.99
C PHE A 52 -22.24 -2.25 7.27
N ASP A 53 -21.61 -2.45 8.41
CA ASP A 53 -22.12 -1.93 9.70
C ASP A 53 -21.99 -0.40 9.79
N THR A 54 -21.04 0.17 9.06
CA THR A 54 -20.74 1.62 9.02
C THR A 54 -21.26 2.32 7.76
N VAL A 55 -21.79 1.59 6.78
CA VAL A 55 -22.27 2.12 5.50
C VAL A 55 -23.80 2.18 5.48
N GLY A 56 -24.36 3.38 5.27
CA GLY A 56 -25.81 3.54 5.15
C GLY A 56 -26.38 2.73 3.98
N GLN A 57 -27.53 2.07 4.20
CA GLN A 57 -28.20 1.23 3.19
C GLN A 57 -28.50 2.01 1.91
N ASP A 58 -28.94 3.28 2.02
CA ASP A 58 -29.24 4.14 0.85
C ASP A 58 -28.00 4.33 -0.06
N LEU A 59 -26.82 4.46 0.55
CA LEU A 59 -25.58 4.57 -0.22
C LEU A 59 -25.27 3.25 -0.94
N LEU A 60 -25.43 2.13 -0.26
CA LEU A 60 -25.19 0.81 -0.87
C LEU A 60 -26.18 0.55 -2.03
N ASP A 61 -27.44 0.93 -1.87
CA ASP A 61 -28.48 0.75 -2.90
C ASP A 61 -28.20 1.60 -4.15
N SER A 62 -27.50 2.74 -4.00
CA SER A 62 -27.09 3.56 -5.15
C SER A 62 -26.07 2.86 -6.06
N TYR A 63 -25.43 1.80 -5.56
CA TYR A 63 -24.46 0.98 -6.30
C TYR A 63 -24.99 -0.41 -6.70
N ALA A 64 -26.28 -0.52 -6.96
CA ALA A 64 -26.97 -1.79 -7.27
C ALA A 64 -26.38 -2.61 -8.45
N LYS A 65 -25.59 -1.97 -9.33
CA LYS A 65 -24.89 -2.66 -10.45
C LYS A 65 -23.54 -3.23 -10.05
N ALA A 66 -22.99 -2.85 -8.89
CA ALA A 66 -21.74 -3.38 -8.38
C ALA A 66 -21.95 -4.82 -7.85
N LYS A 67 -20.92 -5.65 -7.94
CA LYS A 67 -20.93 -6.94 -7.25
C LYS A 67 -20.75 -6.72 -5.76
N ILE A 68 -21.77 -7.01 -4.96
CA ILE A 68 -21.71 -6.86 -3.50
C ILE A 68 -21.32 -8.21 -2.88
N ILE A 69 -20.23 -8.21 -2.10
CA ILE A 69 -19.77 -9.36 -1.31
C ILE A 69 -19.94 -9.00 0.16
N ARG A 70 -21.00 -9.56 0.77
CA ARG A 70 -21.25 -9.39 2.20
C ARG A 70 -20.41 -10.36 3.00
N LEU A 71 -19.67 -9.84 3.94
CA LEU A 71 -18.86 -10.62 4.88
C LEU A 71 -19.60 -10.73 6.21
N LYS A 72 -19.32 -11.81 6.95
CA LYS A 72 -19.82 -11.94 8.32
C LYS A 72 -18.98 -11.06 9.25
N PRO A 73 -19.56 -10.39 10.26
CA PRO A 73 -18.78 -9.64 11.25
C PRO A 73 -17.76 -10.53 11.98
N GLU A 74 -18.15 -11.74 12.31
CA GLU A 74 -17.29 -12.74 12.98
C GLU A 74 -16.48 -13.50 11.92
N LYS A 75 -15.25 -13.03 11.65
CA LYS A 75 -14.32 -13.65 10.72
C LYS A 75 -12.87 -13.40 11.18
N ASP A 76 -11.97 -14.28 10.78
CA ASP A 76 -10.54 -14.18 11.11
C ASP A 76 -9.82 -13.07 10.30
N ASP A 77 -10.26 -12.82 9.07
CA ASP A 77 -9.68 -11.82 8.19
C ASP A 77 -10.35 -10.44 8.36
N THR A 78 -9.56 -9.37 8.25
CA THR A 78 -10.13 -8.03 8.05
C THR A 78 -10.74 -7.92 6.65
N ASP A 79 -11.67 -6.96 6.44
CA ASP A 79 -12.29 -6.75 5.12
C ASP A 79 -11.25 -6.38 4.05
N THR A 80 -10.25 -5.59 4.41
CA THR A 80 -9.12 -5.27 3.52
C THR A 80 -8.32 -6.53 3.18
N GLN A 81 -8.04 -7.40 4.15
CA GLN A 81 -7.33 -8.66 3.91
C GLN A 81 -8.11 -9.56 2.96
N TYR A 82 -9.42 -9.69 3.17
CA TYR A 82 -10.28 -10.44 2.26
C TYR A 82 -10.23 -9.85 0.85
N ALA A 83 -10.30 -8.52 0.71
CA ALA A 83 -10.25 -7.86 -0.59
C ALA A 83 -8.92 -8.09 -1.32
N VAL A 84 -7.78 -8.05 -0.61
CA VAL A 84 -6.46 -8.34 -1.21
C VAL A 84 -6.37 -9.80 -1.65
N LYS A 85 -6.82 -10.77 -0.82
CA LYS A 85 -6.90 -12.19 -1.21
C LYS A 85 -7.79 -12.37 -2.45
N TRP A 86 -8.95 -11.74 -2.45
CA TRP A 86 -9.88 -11.79 -3.58
C TRP A 86 -9.25 -11.25 -4.87
N LEU A 87 -8.49 -10.14 -4.80
CA LEU A 87 -7.77 -9.57 -5.93
C LEU A 87 -6.69 -10.53 -6.45
N ILE A 88 -5.93 -11.17 -5.56
CA ILE A 88 -4.91 -12.18 -5.91
C ILE A 88 -5.56 -13.35 -6.66
N ASP A 89 -6.66 -13.89 -6.13
CA ASP A 89 -7.41 -15.01 -6.72
C ASP A 89 -7.99 -14.65 -8.10
N ASN A 90 -8.37 -13.37 -8.28
CA ASN A 90 -8.87 -12.84 -9.56
C ASN A 90 -7.76 -12.29 -10.47
N LYS A 91 -6.48 -12.69 -10.22
CA LYS A 91 -5.32 -12.44 -11.10
C LYS A 91 -4.95 -10.96 -11.23
N ALA A 92 -5.11 -10.19 -10.18
CA ALA A 92 -4.48 -8.88 -10.11
C ALA A 92 -2.96 -9.04 -10.21
N THR A 93 -2.31 -8.15 -10.95
CA THR A 93 -0.85 -8.05 -11.05
C THR A 93 -0.35 -6.85 -10.27
N ASP A 94 -1.18 -5.81 -10.19
CA ASP A 94 -0.87 -4.55 -9.54
C ASP A 94 -2.10 -4.07 -8.75
N ILE A 95 -1.89 -3.67 -7.49
CA ILE A 95 -2.93 -3.16 -6.60
C ILE A 95 -2.48 -1.83 -6.02
N ASP A 96 -3.15 -0.75 -6.41
CA ASP A 96 -3.00 0.55 -5.75
C ASP A 96 -4.05 0.66 -4.64
N ILE A 97 -3.62 0.96 -3.42
CA ILE A 97 -4.49 1.01 -2.23
C ILE A 97 -4.52 2.44 -1.70
N ILE A 98 -5.70 3.01 -1.58
CA ILE A 98 -5.94 4.30 -0.92
C ILE A 98 -6.87 4.12 0.28
N GLY A 99 -6.77 5.03 1.27
CA GLY A 99 -7.54 4.90 2.51
C GLY A 99 -7.03 3.80 3.45
N ALA A 100 -5.80 3.28 3.23
CA ALA A 100 -5.20 2.28 4.10
C ALA A 100 -4.61 2.85 5.39
N ILE A 101 -4.40 4.17 5.43
CA ILE A 101 -3.85 4.90 6.57
C ILE A 101 -4.99 5.70 7.22
N GLY A 102 -5.06 5.66 8.54
CA GLY A 102 -6.12 6.36 9.28
C GLY A 102 -5.78 6.54 10.75
N SER A 103 -6.74 7.02 11.53
CA SER A 103 -6.59 7.23 12.97
C SER A 103 -6.38 5.94 13.76
N ARG A 104 -6.86 4.81 13.26
CA ARG A 104 -6.66 3.48 13.85
C ARG A 104 -5.34 2.91 13.38
N MET A 105 -4.31 3.02 14.23
CA MET A 105 -2.96 2.52 13.92
C MET A 105 -2.88 1.00 13.79
N ASP A 106 -3.73 0.25 14.51
CA ASP A 106 -3.87 -1.21 14.37
C ASP A 106 -4.29 -1.60 12.95
N HIS A 107 -5.26 -0.91 12.37
CA HIS A 107 -5.67 -1.11 10.97
C HIS A 107 -4.59 -0.66 9.99
N THR A 108 -3.91 0.46 10.26
CA THR A 108 -2.79 0.92 9.42
C THR A 108 -1.68 -0.13 9.35
N LEU A 109 -1.27 -0.69 10.50
CA LEU A 109 -0.27 -1.75 10.54
C LEU A 109 -0.74 -3.04 9.83
N ALA A 110 -2.00 -3.45 10.05
CA ALA A 110 -2.58 -4.60 9.36
C ALA A 110 -2.58 -4.40 7.83
N ASN A 111 -2.88 -3.19 7.35
CA ASN A 111 -2.86 -2.87 5.92
C ASN A 111 -1.44 -2.90 5.34
N ILE A 112 -0.40 -2.49 6.10
CA ILE A 112 1.00 -2.64 5.68
C ILE A 112 1.36 -4.12 5.52
N TYR A 113 0.87 -5.01 6.41
CA TYR A 113 1.08 -6.46 6.25
C TYR A 113 0.41 -7.04 5.00
N MET A 114 -0.63 -6.37 4.45
CA MET A 114 -1.24 -6.81 3.20
C MET A 114 -0.30 -6.61 2.00
N LEU A 115 0.65 -5.69 2.07
CA LEU A 115 1.71 -5.59 1.08
C LEU A 115 2.59 -6.85 1.06
N GLN A 116 2.85 -7.43 2.25
CA GLN A 116 3.59 -8.70 2.36
C GLN A 116 2.80 -9.86 1.73
N LEU A 117 1.50 -9.96 2.02
CA LEU A 117 0.63 -10.97 1.44
C LEU A 117 0.65 -10.90 -0.10
N ALA A 118 0.52 -9.69 -0.66
CA ALA A 118 0.57 -9.50 -2.10
C ALA A 118 1.95 -9.88 -2.68
N CYS A 119 3.04 -9.46 -2.03
CA CYS A 119 4.41 -9.79 -2.43
C CYS A 119 4.67 -11.31 -2.44
N ASP A 120 4.18 -12.05 -1.44
CA ASP A 120 4.28 -13.52 -1.37
C ASP A 120 3.61 -14.20 -2.58
N HIS A 121 2.57 -13.57 -3.13
CA HIS A 121 1.85 -14.04 -4.32
C HIS A 121 2.34 -13.38 -5.64
N LYS A 122 3.47 -12.65 -5.60
CA LYS A 122 4.06 -11.96 -6.76
C LYS A 122 3.13 -10.92 -7.38
N VAL A 123 2.33 -10.26 -6.55
CA VAL A 123 1.48 -9.13 -6.91
C VAL A 123 2.12 -7.85 -6.36
N ASN A 124 2.25 -6.84 -7.21
CA ASN A 124 2.75 -5.54 -6.81
C ASN A 124 1.64 -4.77 -6.10
N ALA A 125 1.75 -4.58 -4.80
CA ALA A 125 0.81 -3.76 -4.05
C ALA A 125 1.49 -2.51 -3.53
N THR A 126 0.82 -1.37 -3.65
CA THR A 126 1.33 -0.08 -3.18
C THR A 126 0.22 0.67 -2.44
N ILE A 127 0.51 1.11 -1.23
CA ILE A 127 -0.36 2.01 -0.47
C ILE A 127 0.02 3.44 -0.81
N TYR A 128 -0.99 4.25 -1.09
CA TYR A 128 -0.85 5.69 -1.35
C TYR A 128 -1.73 6.50 -0.43
N ASP A 129 -1.21 7.59 0.08
CA ASP A 129 -1.98 8.73 0.56
C ASP A 129 -1.35 10.04 0.04
N LYS A 130 -1.84 11.19 0.51
CA LYS A 130 -1.34 12.51 0.10
C LYS A 130 0.15 12.69 0.34
N CYS A 131 0.69 12.08 1.41
CA CYS A 131 2.06 12.30 1.87
C CYS A 131 2.96 11.09 1.69
N ASN A 132 2.39 9.89 1.53
CA ASN A 132 3.14 8.64 1.58
C ASN A 132 2.84 7.75 0.38
N LYS A 133 3.89 7.04 -0.07
CA LYS A 133 3.81 5.90 -0.97
C LYS A 133 4.58 4.75 -0.34
N MET A 134 3.93 3.60 -0.12
CA MET A 134 4.51 2.45 0.57
C MET A 134 4.41 1.19 -0.29
N TYR A 135 5.52 0.48 -0.44
CA TYR A 135 5.59 -0.78 -1.19
C TYR A 135 6.72 -1.65 -0.67
N ILE A 136 6.77 -2.91 -1.10
CA ILE A 136 7.81 -3.86 -0.69
C ILE A 136 8.87 -3.99 -1.78
N ILE A 137 10.13 -4.14 -1.34
CA ILE A 137 11.25 -4.55 -2.18
C ILE A 137 11.94 -5.78 -1.59
N GLU A 138 12.41 -6.66 -2.48
CA GLU A 138 13.28 -7.80 -2.21
C GLU A 138 14.34 -7.91 -3.30
N GLY A 139 15.51 -8.47 -2.96
CA GLY A 139 16.61 -8.60 -3.92
C GLY A 139 17.18 -7.25 -4.37
N LYS A 140 17.63 -7.18 -5.63
CA LYS A 140 18.25 -5.96 -6.18
C LYS A 140 17.21 -5.09 -6.88
N THR A 141 17.08 -3.85 -6.41
CA THR A 141 16.13 -2.86 -6.94
C THR A 141 16.85 -1.56 -7.25
N THR A 142 16.64 -1.01 -8.43
CA THR A 142 17.11 0.34 -8.82
C THR A 142 15.93 1.29 -8.76
N LEU A 143 16.12 2.41 -8.08
CA LEU A 143 15.14 3.47 -7.90
C LEU A 143 15.65 4.73 -8.58
N LYS A 144 14.74 5.51 -9.15
CA LYS A 144 15.06 6.78 -9.81
C LYS A 144 14.52 7.95 -9.01
N ARG A 145 15.33 8.99 -8.85
CA ARG A 145 14.93 10.20 -8.12
C ARG A 145 13.65 10.81 -8.69
N ASP A 146 13.54 10.88 -10.02
CA ASP A 146 12.40 11.52 -10.70
C ASP A 146 11.09 10.74 -10.59
N ASP A 147 11.16 9.44 -10.23
CA ASP A 147 9.99 8.58 -10.04
C ASP A 147 9.55 8.48 -8.56
N THR A 148 10.26 9.16 -7.65
CA THR A 148 9.94 9.12 -6.21
C THR A 148 8.78 10.04 -5.84
N TYR A 149 8.04 9.62 -4.82
CA TYR A 149 6.87 10.34 -4.33
C TYR A 149 7.23 11.62 -3.56
N GLY A 150 8.48 11.78 -3.14
CA GLY A 150 8.94 12.95 -2.43
C GLY A 150 10.44 12.93 -2.12
N LYS A 151 10.86 13.83 -1.22
CA LYS A 151 12.27 14.02 -0.88
C LYS A 151 12.87 12.86 -0.09
N TYR A 152 12.10 12.33 0.88
CA TYR A 152 12.59 11.32 1.79
C TYR A 152 12.17 9.93 1.38
N ILE A 153 13.09 8.97 1.52
CA ILE A 153 12.84 7.56 1.31
C ILE A 153 13.33 6.76 2.53
N SER A 154 12.50 5.92 3.07
CA SER A 154 12.79 5.10 4.24
C SER A 154 12.70 3.62 3.92
N PHE A 155 13.61 2.84 4.50
CA PHE A 155 13.68 1.39 4.36
C PHE A 155 13.46 0.75 5.73
N MET A 156 12.24 0.27 5.97
CA MET A 156 11.86 -0.35 7.25
C MET A 156 11.83 -1.87 7.11
N GLN A 157 12.50 -2.58 8.02
CA GLN A 157 12.53 -4.03 7.99
C GLN A 157 11.13 -4.61 8.12
N LEU A 158 10.74 -5.49 7.20
CA LEU A 158 9.49 -6.24 7.28
C LEU A 158 9.70 -7.70 7.72
N THR A 159 10.93 -8.16 7.61
CA THR A 159 11.39 -9.45 8.16
C THR A 159 12.27 -9.22 9.39
N PRO A 160 12.38 -10.17 10.33
CA PRO A 160 13.18 -10.00 11.55
C PRO A 160 14.62 -9.55 11.30
N VAL A 161 15.20 -9.98 10.18
CA VAL A 161 16.51 -9.57 9.69
C VAL A 161 16.44 -9.37 8.17
N VAL A 162 17.05 -8.28 7.68
CA VAL A 162 17.32 -8.05 6.27
C VAL A 162 18.83 -8.08 6.09
N LYS A 163 19.36 -9.14 5.44
CA LYS A 163 20.78 -9.47 5.42
C LYS A 163 21.51 -8.99 4.18
N ASN A 164 22.80 -8.68 4.38
CA ASN A 164 23.74 -8.38 3.31
C ASN A 164 23.21 -7.24 2.42
N VAL A 165 22.81 -6.14 3.05
CA VAL A 165 22.22 -5.00 2.35
C VAL A 165 23.32 -4.04 1.92
N THR A 166 23.26 -3.62 0.65
CA THR A 166 24.11 -2.57 0.10
C THR A 166 23.23 -1.47 -0.50
N PHE A 167 23.41 -0.24 -0.03
CA PHE A 167 22.80 0.96 -0.60
C PHE A 167 23.86 1.75 -1.36
N THR A 168 23.54 2.16 -2.60
CA THR A 168 24.37 3.03 -3.41
C THR A 168 23.53 4.13 -4.06
N GLY A 169 24.10 5.33 -4.24
CA GLY A 169 23.38 6.48 -4.83
C GLY A 169 22.48 7.24 -3.85
N PHE A 170 22.50 6.86 -2.57
CA PHE A 170 21.82 7.58 -1.50
C PHE A 170 22.79 8.43 -0.68
N LYS A 171 22.26 9.36 0.11
CA LYS A 171 23.03 10.18 1.05
C LYS A 171 23.62 9.32 2.18
N TYR A 172 22.87 8.34 2.66
CA TYR A 172 23.30 7.41 3.70
C TYR A 172 23.41 6.00 3.09
N ASN A 173 24.60 5.68 2.59
CA ASN A 173 24.92 4.38 2.03
C ASN A 173 25.33 3.39 3.12
N VAL A 174 25.13 2.11 2.86
CA VAL A 174 25.66 0.99 3.65
C VAL A 174 26.27 -0.05 2.70
N SER A 175 27.16 -0.88 3.20
CA SER A 175 27.77 -1.98 2.43
C SER A 175 27.76 -3.25 3.25
N HIS A 176 27.16 -4.31 2.72
CA HIS A 176 27.06 -5.64 3.33
C HIS A 176 26.55 -5.60 4.78
N TYR A 177 25.57 -4.72 5.04
CA TYR A 177 25.05 -4.49 6.38
C TYR A 177 23.79 -5.32 6.65
N ASP A 178 23.67 -5.87 7.87
CA ASP A 178 22.48 -6.58 8.32
C ASP A 178 21.59 -5.66 9.15
N PHE A 179 20.37 -5.39 8.67
CA PHE A 179 19.35 -4.65 9.41
C PHE A 179 18.56 -5.63 10.27
N CYS A 180 18.58 -5.44 11.60
CA CYS A 180 17.90 -6.31 12.55
C CYS A 180 16.79 -5.56 13.28
N MET A 181 15.62 -6.21 13.45
CA MET A 181 14.53 -5.65 14.29
C MET A 181 14.84 -5.71 15.78
N SER A 182 15.91 -6.39 16.19
CA SER A 182 16.39 -6.49 17.57
C SER A 182 17.89 -6.26 17.62
N GLY A 183 18.39 -5.78 18.74
CA GLY A 183 19.82 -5.51 18.94
C GLY A 183 20.20 -4.09 18.53
N ASP A 184 20.75 -3.88 17.37
CA ASP A 184 21.22 -2.56 16.90
C ASP A 184 20.06 -1.55 16.64
N TYR A 185 18.86 -2.04 16.36
CA TYR A 185 17.64 -1.24 16.11
C TYR A 185 17.80 -0.17 15.01
N ARG A 186 18.82 -0.28 14.17
CA ARG A 186 19.01 0.65 13.06
C ARG A 186 17.92 0.48 12.02
N THR A 187 17.33 1.59 11.62
CA THR A 187 16.41 1.67 10.51
C THR A 187 17.02 2.47 9.37
N GLY A 188 16.59 2.22 8.14
CA GLY A 188 16.98 3.03 6.99
C GLY A 188 16.08 4.26 6.80
N SER A 189 15.67 4.90 7.91
CA SER A 189 14.71 6.02 7.85
C SER A 189 15.35 7.31 7.35
N SER A 190 14.53 8.13 6.67
CA SER A 190 14.86 9.48 6.21
C SER A 190 16.13 9.56 5.35
N ASN A 191 16.34 8.58 4.48
CA ASN A 191 17.36 8.65 3.45
C ASN A 191 16.95 9.60 2.32
N GLU A 192 17.89 10.03 1.51
CA GLU A 192 17.70 10.93 0.38
C GLU A 192 18.52 10.42 -0.80
N PHE A 193 18.08 10.70 -2.03
CA PHE A 193 18.89 10.44 -3.21
C PHE A 193 20.09 11.40 -3.27
N ALA A 194 21.30 10.86 -3.39
CA ALA A 194 22.49 11.63 -3.72
C ALA A 194 22.66 11.75 -5.24
N ASP A 195 22.37 10.66 -5.98
CA ASP A 195 22.46 10.58 -7.43
C ASP A 195 21.08 10.57 -8.12
N ALA A 196 21.02 10.60 -9.44
CA ALA A 196 19.76 10.48 -10.20
C ALA A 196 19.14 9.09 -10.07
N GLU A 197 19.98 8.07 -9.88
CA GLU A 197 19.57 6.69 -9.63
C GLU A 197 20.25 6.16 -8.38
N ALA A 198 19.55 5.34 -7.63
CA ALA A 198 20.06 4.68 -6.46
C ALA A 198 19.68 3.19 -6.49
N THR A 199 20.55 2.35 -5.92
CA THR A 199 20.33 0.90 -5.88
C THR A 199 20.30 0.41 -4.46
N VAL A 200 19.32 -0.45 -4.18
CA VAL A 200 19.21 -1.26 -2.97
C VAL A 200 19.44 -2.71 -3.38
N ASP A 201 20.49 -3.33 -2.85
CA ASP A 201 20.80 -4.75 -3.08
C ASP A 201 20.62 -5.51 -1.75
N ILE A 202 19.71 -6.48 -1.73
CA ILE A 202 19.28 -7.23 -0.55
C ILE A 202 19.63 -8.69 -0.76
N GLY A 203 20.52 -9.23 0.07
CA GLY A 203 20.86 -10.66 0.00
C GLY A 203 19.73 -11.56 0.50
N GLN A 204 19.06 -11.19 1.58
CA GLN A 204 17.92 -11.93 2.15
C GLN A 204 17.02 -11.03 2.95
N GLY A 205 15.71 -11.26 2.88
CA GLY A 205 14.69 -10.49 3.63
C GLY A 205 14.03 -9.42 2.76
N ARG A 206 13.23 -8.55 3.40
CA ARG A 206 12.40 -7.54 2.73
C ARG A 206 12.37 -6.25 3.49
N PHE A 207 12.34 -5.15 2.75
CA PHE A 207 11.96 -3.85 3.27
C PHE A 207 10.56 -3.44 2.80
N VAL A 208 9.79 -2.81 3.69
CA VAL A 208 8.80 -1.87 3.22
C VAL A 208 9.51 -0.54 2.97
N VAL A 209 9.39 -0.05 1.76
CA VAL A 209 9.86 1.28 1.36
C VAL A 209 8.75 2.28 1.63
N ILE A 210 9.10 3.42 2.21
CA ILE A 210 8.18 4.52 2.45
C ILE A 210 8.81 5.77 1.84
N GLU A 211 8.22 6.25 0.75
CA GLU A 211 8.54 7.52 0.13
C GLU A 211 7.60 8.60 0.68
N VAL A 212 8.16 9.76 1.08
CA VAL A 212 7.39 10.82 1.76
C VAL A 212 7.50 12.13 0.98
N SER A 213 6.34 12.70 0.61
CA SER A 213 6.26 13.91 -0.22
C SER A 213 6.51 15.22 0.52
N GLY A 214 6.82 15.18 1.80
CA GLY A 214 7.20 16.33 2.61
C GLY A 214 6.39 16.45 3.90
N ASP A 215 6.86 17.33 4.79
CA ASP A 215 6.16 17.76 6.01
C ASP A 215 5.06 18.77 5.66
#